data_4e0568a8f2f5125db949b82033260831
#
_entry.id   4e0568a8f2f5125db949b82033260831
#
_cell.length_a   1.000
_cell.length_b   1.000
_cell.length_c   1.000
_cell.angle_alpha   90.00
_cell.angle_beta   90.00
_cell.angle_gamma   90.00
#
_symmetry.space_group_name_H-M   'P 1'
#
loop_
_entity.id
_entity.type
_entity.pdbx_description
1 polymer ?
#
loop_
_entity_poly.entity_id
_entity_poly.type
_entity_poly.pdbx_seq_one_letter_code
_entity_poly.pdbx_strand_id
1 'polypeptide(L)'
;ASSEAASSEAAQELSTTDALHIAGLKGPTTMGLVNLLSMEQAGTAAMDYDLQLYGAADEIVPLLIKGELDMAAIPANLAATLYQKTNGGIQAVAVNTLGVLYVVEQGDTVHSMADLKGRTILSTGKGTTPEYVLRYLLTANGLDPDKDVDIQYYSEATEVTAQMAATQDAIAVLPQPYVTAAGLQDKPLRVAL
;
A
#
# COMPACT_ATOMS: atom_id res chain seq x y z
N ALA A 1 25.14 47.85 6.18
CA ALA A 1 23.80 48.37 6.26
C ALA A 1 22.87 47.60 5.32
N SER A 2 21.91 46.93 5.91
CA SER A 2 20.60 46.59 5.31
C SER A 2 20.54 45.46 4.30
N SER A 3 20.18 44.28 4.75
CA SER A 3 19.21 43.41 4.06
C SER A 3 18.59 42.40 5.05
N GLU A 4 17.81 42.95 5.96
CA GLU A 4 16.78 42.18 6.69
C GLU A 4 15.44 42.76 6.26
N ALA A 5 14.83 42.11 5.28
CA ALA A 5 13.41 42.27 5.00
C ALA A 5 13.06 41.37 3.81
N ALA A 6 12.69 40.13 4.04
CA ALA A 6 11.75 39.38 3.18
C ALA A 6 11.66 37.91 3.65
N SER A 7 10.93 37.65 4.70
CA SER A 7 10.35 36.32 4.95
C SER A 7 9.27 36.40 6.04
N SER A 8 8.26 37.23 5.79
CA SER A 8 6.97 37.08 6.45
C SER A 8 5.90 36.99 5.37
N GLU A 9 5.98 35.97 4.53
CA GLU A 9 4.84 35.54 3.76
C GLU A 9 4.04 34.58 4.67
N ALA A 10 2.93 35.12 5.03
CA ALA A 10 1.77 34.56 5.68
C ALA A 10 1.70 33.03 5.63
N ALA A 11 1.93 32.38 6.76
CA ALA A 11 1.18 31.18 7.10
C ALA A 11 -0.29 31.63 7.08
N GLN A 12 -0.99 31.31 6.02
CA GLN A 12 -2.44 31.37 5.97
C GLN A 12 -2.91 30.48 7.10
N GLU A 13 -3.50 31.07 8.17
CA GLU A 13 -4.21 30.30 9.16
C GLU A 13 -5.28 29.52 8.42
N LEU A 14 -5.05 28.22 8.23
CA LEU A 14 -6.06 27.29 7.79
C LEU A 14 -7.23 27.43 8.76
N SER A 15 -8.38 27.78 8.25
CA SER A 15 -9.63 27.84 9.01
C SER A 15 -9.85 26.45 9.61
N THR A 16 -9.72 26.34 10.91
CA THR A 16 -9.75 25.07 11.67
C THR A 16 -11.15 24.51 11.89
N THR A 17 -12.10 24.81 10.99
CA THR A 17 -13.51 24.43 11.18
C THR A 17 -13.95 23.20 10.40
N ASP A 18 -13.19 22.76 9.39
CA ASP A 18 -13.52 21.58 8.61
C ASP A 18 -12.46 20.49 8.82
N ALA A 19 -12.94 19.26 9.09
CA ALA A 19 -12.06 18.09 9.21
C ALA A 19 -11.38 17.81 7.87
N LEU A 20 -10.11 17.39 7.88
CA LEU A 20 -9.41 16.90 6.70
C LEU A 20 -9.91 15.50 6.32
N HIS A 21 -10.43 15.36 5.11
CA HIS A 21 -10.90 14.09 4.59
C HIS A 21 -9.73 13.28 4.04
N ILE A 22 -9.42 12.17 4.70
CA ILE A 22 -8.28 11.31 4.37
C ILE A 22 -8.79 9.94 3.90
N ALA A 23 -8.29 9.46 2.76
CA ALA A 23 -8.49 8.08 2.35
C ALA A 23 -7.25 7.23 2.69
N GLY A 24 -7.48 6.01 3.18
CA GLY A 24 -6.46 5.01 3.39
C GLY A 24 -6.82 3.66 2.78
N LEU A 25 -5.83 2.91 2.32
CA LEU A 25 -6.03 1.52 1.93
C LEU A 25 -6.03 0.62 3.17
N LYS A 26 -6.88 -0.40 3.18
CA LYS A 26 -6.84 -1.48 4.17
C LYS A 26 -5.50 -2.21 4.05
N GLY A 27 -4.51 -1.81 4.84
CA GLY A 27 -3.18 -2.38 4.76
C GLY A 27 -2.08 -1.45 5.31
N PRO A 28 -0.82 -1.70 4.93
CA PRO A 28 0.34 -1.04 5.51
C PRO A 28 0.39 0.48 5.27
N THR A 29 -0.16 0.96 4.15
CA THR A 29 -0.21 2.40 3.86
C THR A 29 -0.97 3.19 4.94
N THR A 30 -2.07 2.63 5.46
CA THR A 30 -2.84 3.25 6.54
C THR A 30 -2.22 3.00 7.90
N MET A 31 -1.51 1.89 8.11
CA MET A 31 -0.78 1.65 9.37
C MET A 31 0.21 2.76 9.70
N GLY A 32 0.80 3.41 8.68
CA GLY A 32 1.64 4.59 8.87
C GLY A 32 0.93 5.83 9.43
N LEU A 33 -0.41 5.84 9.41
CA LEU A 33 -1.25 6.92 9.92
C LEU A 33 -1.84 6.64 11.33
N VAL A 34 -1.58 5.45 11.91
CA VAL A 34 -2.22 5.02 13.18
C VAL A 34 -1.97 6.00 14.33
N ASN A 35 -0.76 6.57 14.41
CA ASN A 35 -0.46 7.55 15.46
C ASN A 35 -1.30 8.82 15.30
N LEU A 36 -1.49 9.29 14.07
CA LEU A 36 -2.33 10.45 13.78
C LEU A 36 -3.78 10.22 14.23
N LEU A 37 -4.33 9.04 13.94
CA LEU A 37 -5.67 8.65 14.35
C LEU A 37 -5.79 8.54 15.87
N SER A 38 -4.77 8.01 16.54
CA SER A 38 -4.74 7.93 18.00
C SER A 38 -4.74 9.32 18.65
N MET A 39 -4.01 10.27 18.09
CA MET A 39 -3.97 11.66 18.54
C MET A 39 -5.32 12.35 18.32
N GLU A 40 -5.95 12.12 17.19
CA GLU A 40 -7.29 12.65 16.88
C GLU A 40 -8.32 12.14 17.89
N GLN A 41 -8.38 10.80 18.11
CA GLN A 41 -9.28 10.19 19.08
C GLN A 41 -9.05 10.69 20.53
N ALA A 42 -7.81 11.02 20.87
CA ALA A 42 -7.45 11.59 22.18
C ALA A 42 -7.73 13.11 22.28
N GLY A 43 -8.14 13.76 21.20
CA GLY A 43 -8.33 15.21 21.13
C GLY A 43 -7.01 16.01 21.26
N THR A 44 -5.88 15.39 20.89
CA THR A 44 -4.53 15.99 20.94
C THR A 44 -3.94 16.26 19.56
N ALA A 45 -4.67 15.94 18.50
CA ALA A 45 -4.28 16.28 17.14
C ALA A 45 -4.38 17.79 16.90
N ALA A 46 -3.56 18.30 15.98
CA ALA A 46 -3.53 19.73 15.65
C ALA A 46 -4.79 20.19 14.89
N MET A 47 -5.53 19.24 14.29
CA MET A 47 -6.78 19.47 13.55
C MET A 47 -7.61 18.18 13.53
N ASP A 48 -8.87 18.29 13.13
CA ASP A 48 -9.77 17.16 13.01
C ASP A 48 -9.47 16.39 11.72
N TYR A 49 -9.56 15.05 11.77
CA TYR A 49 -9.34 14.15 10.66
C TYR A 49 -10.51 13.19 10.48
N ASP A 50 -11.05 13.10 9.27
CA ASP A 50 -12.01 12.08 8.86
C ASP A 50 -11.30 11.07 7.97
N LEU A 51 -10.97 9.87 8.51
CA LEU A 51 -10.32 8.81 7.77
C LEU A 51 -11.30 7.76 7.31
N GLN A 52 -11.34 7.53 6.00
CA GLN A 52 -12.11 6.46 5.37
C GLN A 52 -11.20 5.38 4.79
N LEU A 53 -11.56 4.10 4.98
CA LEU A 53 -10.78 2.95 4.54
C LEU A 53 -11.40 2.30 3.31
N TYR A 54 -10.56 2.10 2.27
CA TYR A 54 -10.93 1.50 0.99
C TYR A 54 -10.20 0.18 0.76
N GLY A 55 -10.80 -0.72 -0.02
CA GLY A 55 -10.21 -2.00 -0.38
C GLY A 55 -9.13 -1.87 -1.46
N ALA A 56 -9.37 -1.03 -2.45
CA ALA A 56 -8.51 -0.85 -3.61
C ALA A 56 -8.23 0.63 -3.93
N ALA A 57 -7.10 0.89 -4.56
CA ALA A 57 -6.66 2.25 -4.86
C ALA A 57 -7.49 2.94 -5.96
N ASP A 58 -8.12 2.17 -6.83
CA ASP A 58 -9.00 2.66 -7.89
C ASP A 58 -10.30 3.27 -7.35
N GLU A 59 -10.74 2.90 -6.14
CA GLU A 59 -11.83 3.55 -5.44
C GLU A 59 -11.46 4.98 -4.97
N ILE A 60 -10.20 5.20 -4.58
CA ILE A 60 -9.69 6.47 -4.04
C ILE A 60 -9.42 7.49 -5.13
N VAL A 61 -8.86 7.05 -6.27
CA VAL A 61 -8.38 7.92 -7.35
C VAL A 61 -9.45 8.90 -7.85
N PRO A 62 -10.70 8.49 -8.15
CA PRO A 62 -11.73 9.41 -8.59
C PRO A 62 -12.07 10.49 -7.56
N LEU A 63 -12.06 10.15 -6.28
CA LEU A 63 -12.37 11.06 -5.18
C LEU A 63 -11.29 12.14 -5.02
N LEU A 64 -10.01 11.73 -5.10
CA LEU A 64 -8.88 12.66 -5.11
C LEU A 64 -8.93 13.64 -6.30
N ILE A 65 -9.21 13.14 -7.51
CA ILE A 65 -9.27 13.98 -8.72
C ILE A 65 -10.42 14.99 -8.65
N LYS A 66 -11.54 14.61 -8.03
CA LYS A 66 -12.68 15.51 -7.83
C LYS A 66 -12.50 16.50 -6.69
N GLY A 67 -11.48 16.34 -5.85
CA GLY A 67 -11.30 17.15 -4.64
C GLY A 67 -12.28 16.83 -3.52
N GLU A 68 -12.83 15.60 -3.51
CA GLU A 68 -13.67 15.09 -2.43
C GLU A 68 -12.82 14.56 -1.25
N LEU A 69 -11.51 14.42 -1.45
CA LEU A 69 -10.52 14.05 -0.45
C LEU A 69 -9.38 15.07 -0.47
N ASP A 70 -8.92 15.45 0.71
CA ASP A 70 -7.78 16.35 0.88
C ASP A 70 -6.45 15.58 0.81
N MET A 71 -6.42 14.37 1.33
CA MET A 71 -5.23 13.51 1.39
C MET A 71 -5.59 12.05 1.13
N ALA A 72 -4.59 11.28 0.64
CA ALA A 72 -4.73 9.83 0.56
C ALA A 72 -3.40 9.11 0.77
N ALA A 73 -3.46 7.97 1.47
CA ALA A 73 -2.36 7.02 1.56
C ALA A 73 -2.50 5.98 0.43
N ILE A 74 -1.71 6.16 -0.63
CA ILE A 74 -1.75 5.35 -1.87
C ILE A 74 -0.34 4.86 -2.25
N PRO A 75 -0.22 3.83 -3.11
CA PRO A 75 1.07 3.38 -3.63
C PRO A 75 1.85 4.51 -4.34
N ALA A 76 3.16 4.58 -4.10
CA ALA A 76 4.02 5.67 -4.60
C ALA A 76 4.02 5.81 -6.13
N ASN A 77 3.96 4.69 -6.87
CA ASN A 77 3.86 4.71 -8.33
C ASN A 77 2.55 5.34 -8.81
N LEU A 78 1.45 5.13 -8.09
CA LEU A 78 0.16 5.73 -8.39
C LEU A 78 0.19 7.24 -8.10
N ALA A 79 0.79 7.66 -6.99
CA ALA A 79 0.99 9.09 -6.69
C ALA A 79 1.77 9.80 -7.81
N ALA A 80 2.85 9.19 -8.33
CA ALA A 80 3.60 9.73 -9.46
C ALA A 80 2.74 9.84 -10.74
N THR A 81 1.92 8.84 -11.01
CA THR A 81 0.99 8.85 -12.15
C THR A 81 -0.05 9.98 -12.02
N LEU A 82 -0.61 10.15 -10.81
CA LEU A 82 -1.60 11.20 -10.54
C LEU A 82 -0.98 12.60 -10.63
N TYR A 83 0.24 12.78 -10.11
CA TYR A 83 0.98 14.04 -10.28
C TYR A 83 1.06 14.44 -11.76
N GLN A 84 1.46 13.51 -12.63
CA GLN A 84 1.57 13.78 -14.07
C GLN A 84 0.21 14.02 -14.72
N LYS A 85 -0.79 13.20 -14.44
CA LYS A 85 -2.13 13.32 -15.04
C LYS A 85 -2.87 14.60 -14.63
N THR A 86 -2.58 15.13 -13.44
CA THR A 86 -3.20 16.34 -12.90
C THR A 86 -2.34 17.58 -13.10
N ASN A 87 -1.21 17.48 -13.84
CA ASN A 87 -0.23 18.56 -14.03
C ASN A 87 0.23 19.18 -12.69
N GLY A 88 0.50 18.31 -11.69
CA GLY A 88 0.94 18.75 -10.38
C GLY A 88 -0.17 19.11 -9.39
N GLY A 89 -1.44 18.94 -9.77
CA GLY A 89 -2.58 19.20 -8.88
C GLY A 89 -2.65 18.26 -7.68
N ILE A 90 -2.08 17.06 -7.80
CA ILE A 90 -1.90 16.10 -6.70
C ILE A 90 -0.42 15.90 -6.48
N GLN A 91 0.06 16.07 -5.24
CA GLN A 91 1.47 16.00 -4.88
C GLN A 91 1.72 15.02 -3.75
N ALA A 92 2.86 14.31 -3.77
CA ALA A 92 3.30 13.49 -2.66
C ALA A 92 3.91 14.40 -1.57
N VAL A 93 3.33 14.37 -0.38
CA VAL A 93 3.81 15.16 0.77
C VAL A 93 4.72 14.36 1.70
N ALA A 94 4.57 13.05 1.75
CA ALA A 94 5.39 12.16 2.57
C ALA A 94 5.38 10.73 2.04
N VAL A 95 6.42 9.97 2.42
CA VAL A 95 6.45 8.51 2.33
C VAL A 95 6.33 7.97 3.75
N ASN A 96 5.18 7.37 4.08
CA ASN A 96 4.87 6.95 5.45
C ASN A 96 5.18 5.47 5.73
N THR A 97 5.47 4.67 4.69
CA THR A 97 5.69 3.23 4.82
C THR A 97 6.77 2.78 3.84
N LEU A 98 7.74 2.00 4.32
CA LEU A 98 8.83 1.42 3.55
C LEU A 98 8.72 -0.10 3.60
N GLY A 99 8.98 -0.80 2.47
CA GLY A 99 9.12 -2.24 2.31
C GLY A 99 8.23 -3.13 3.19
N VAL A 100 7.12 -3.65 2.64
CA VAL A 100 6.10 -4.37 3.44
C VAL A 100 5.65 -5.68 2.80
N LEU A 101 6.26 -6.07 1.68
CA LEU A 101 5.86 -7.25 0.92
C LEU A 101 6.71 -8.44 1.32
N TYR A 102 6.06 -9.58 1.46
CA TYR A 102 6.67 -10.86 1.82
C TYR A 102 6.16 -11.94 0.86
N VAL A 103 7.06 -12.80 0.42
CA VAL A 103 6.66 -14.08 -0.20
C VAL A 103 6.40 -15.06 0.92
N VAL A 104 5.18 -15.55 0.99
CA VAL A 104 4.74 -16.52 2.00
C VAL A 104 4.29 -17.80 1.35
N GLU A 105 4.46 -18.93 2.03
CA GLU A 105 3.97 -20.22 1.57
C GLU A 105 3.34 -21.04 2.68
N GLN A 106 2.44 -21.92 2.29
CA GLN A 106 1.98 -23.04 3.12
C GLN A 106 2.80 -24.26 2.71
N GLY A 107 3.87 -24.54 3.46
CA GLY A 107 4.83 -25.59 3.13
C GLY A 107 6.26 -25.16 3.42
N ASP A 108 7.20 -25.85 2.83
CA ASP A 108 8.64 -25.60 2.98
C ASP A 108 9.38 -25.95 1.67
N THR A 109 8.97 -25.32 0.60
CA THR A 109 9.47 -25.60 -0.75
C THR A 109 10.14 -24.40 -1.43
N VAL A 110 9.91 -23.18 -0.93
CA VAL A 110 10.48 -21.94 -1.48
C VAL A 110 11.59 -21.43 -0.56
N HIS A 111 12.83 -21.56 -0.96
CA HIS A 111 14.02 -21.08 -0.24
C HIS A 111 14.78 -20.02 -1.01
N SER A 112 14.42 -19.83 -2.28
CA SER A 112 14.99 -18.82 -3.17
C SER A 112 13.97 -18.39 -4.21
N MET A 113 14.20 -17.27 -4.90
CA MET A 113 13.36 -16.85 -6.01
C MET A 113 13.30 -17.89 -7.15
N ALA A 114 14.35 -18.68 -7.34
CA ALA A 114 14.39 -19.71 -8.37
C ALA A 114 13.35 -20.83 -8.14
N ASP A 115 12.99 -21.11 -6.89
CA ASP A 115 12.01 -22.15 -6.53
C ASP A 115 10.57 -21.77 -6.89
N LEU A 116 10.35 -20.52 -7.29
CA LEU A 116 9.06 -20.04 -7.80
C LEU A 116 8.79 -20.48 -9.24
N LYS A 117 9.80 -21.03 -9.94
CA LYS A 117 9.61 -21.46 -11.33
C LYS A 117 8.53 -22.55 -11.46
N GLY A 118 7.59 -22.32 -12.37
CA GLY A 118 6.46 -23.22 -12.60
C GLY A 118 5.36 -23.16 -11.54
N ARG A 119 5.46 -22.21 -10.57
CA ARG A 119 4.50 -22.09 -9.47
C ARG A 119 3.45 -21.04 -9.75
N THR A 120 2.29 -21.23 -9.13
CA THR A 120 1.25 -20.19 -9.05
C THR A 120 1.52 -19.31 -7.82
N ILE A 121 1.49 -18.00 -8.01
CA ILE A 121 1.72 -16.99 -6.98
C ILE A 121 0.45 -16.13 -6.87
N LEU A 122 -0.17 -16.13 -5.70
CA LEU A 122 -1.33 -15.29 -5.41
C LEU A 122 -0.85 -13.88 -5.00
N SER A 123 -1.43 -12.83 -5.53
CA SER A 123 -1.03 -11.45 -5.22
C SER A 123 -2.21 -10.48 -5.31
N THR A 124 -1.96 -9.24 -4.93
CA THR A 124 -2.90 -8.12 -5.09
C THR A 124 -2.23 -6.97 -5.83
N GLY A 125 -2.99 -5.92 -6.07
CA GLY A 125 -2.43 -4.65 -6.54
C GLY A 125 -1.90 -4.70 -7.95
N LYS A 126 -2.62 -5.34 -8.88
CA LYS A 126 -2.30 -5.29 -10.32
C LYS A 126 -2.21 -3.83 -10.79
N GLY A 127 -1.16 -3.47 -11.51
CA GLY A 127 -0.88 -2.10 -11.93
C GLY A 127 -0.29 -1.22 -10.82
N THR A 128 0.04 -1.77 -9.65
CA THR A 128 0.61 -1.02 -8.52
C THR A 128 1.90 -1.66 -8.00
N THR A 129 2.44 -1.09 -6.92
CA THR A 129 3.74 -1.48 -6.35
C THR A 129 3.92 -3.00 -6.15
N PRO A 130 2.96 -3.77 -5.63
CA PRO A 130 3.14 -5.21 -5.45
C PRO A 130 3.47 -5.96 -6.75
N GLU A 131 2.77 -5.66 -7.83
CA GLU A 131 3.05 -6.28 -9.14
C GLU A 131 4.45 -5.90 -9.63
N TYR A 132 4.79 -4.61 -9.63
CA TYR A 132 6.08 -4.16 -10.15
C TYR A 132 7.25 -4.71 -9.37
N VAL A 133 7.15 -4.77 -8.04
CA VAL A 133 8.20 -5.35 -7.18
C VAL A 133 8.35 -6.84 -7.45
N LEU A 134 7.26 -7.60 -7.49
CA LEU A 134 7.32 -9.05 -7.76
C LEU A 134 7.95 -9.32 -9.14
N ARG A 135 7.49 -8.64 -10.18
CA ARG A 135 8.01 -8.80 -11.54
C ARG A 135 9.50 -8.42 -11.64
N TYR A 136 9.90 -7.34 -10.96
CA TYR A 136 11.30 -6.94 -10.89
C TYR A 136 12.15 -8.02 -10.22
N LEU A 137 11.72 -8.54 -9.07
CA LEU A 137 12.48 -9.56 -8.33
C LEU A 137 12.57 -10.86 -9.12
N LEU A 138 11.51 -11.31 -9.79
CA LEU A 138 11.53 -12.47 -10.67
C LEU A 138 12.56 -12.27 -11.79
N THR A 139 12.49 -11.16 -12.50
CA THR A 139 13.41 -10.84 -13.61
C THR A 139 14.86 -10.74 -13.15
N ALA A 140 15.09 -10.07 -12.02
CA ALA A 140 16.44 -9.93 -11.46
C ALA A 140 17.07 -11.27 -11.03
N ASN A 141 16.23 -12.28 -10.79
CA ASN A 141 16.67 -13.64 -10.46
C ASN A 141 16.56 -14.62 -11.65
N GLY A 142 16.43 -14.09 -12.88
CA GLY A 142 16.49 -14.90 -14.10
C GLY A 142 15.19 -15.62 -14.46
N LEU A 143 14.05 -15.24 -13.85
CA LEU A 143 12.73 -15.76 -14.18
C LEU A 143 11.96 -14.78 -15.06
N ASP A 144 11.31 -15.28 -16.11
CA ASP A 144 10.36 -14.50 -16.91
C ASP A 144 9.00 -14.50 -16.19
N PRO A 145 8.52 -13.34 -15.69
CA PRO A 145 7.27 -13.28 -14.94
C PRO A 145 6.02 -13.62 -15.75
N ASP A 146 6.13 -13.67 -17.08
CA ASP A 146 5.01 -14.00 -17.97
C ASP A 146 5.03 -15.45 -18.49
N LYS A 147 6.15 -16.18 -18.25
CA LYS A 147 6.32 -17.55 -18.76
C LYS A 147 6.71 -18.56 -17.69
N ASP A 148 7.52 -18.13 -16.70
CA ASP A 148 8.10 -19.03 -15.71
C ASP A 148 7.25 -19.17 -14.45
N VAL A 149 6.23 -18.31 -14.26
CA VAL A 149 5.31 -18.33 -13.12
C VAL A 149 3.90 -17.99 -13.58
N ASP A 150 2.89 -18.41 -12.80
CA ASP A 150 1.49 -17.99 -12.96
C ASP A 150 1.11 -17.03 -11.84
N ILE A 151 0.99 -15.71 -12.12
CA ILE A 151 0.64 -14.72 -11.12
C ILE A 151 -0.85 -14.44 -11.19
N GLN A 152 -1.57 -14.82 -10.13
CA GLN A 152 -3.01 -14.59 -9.99
C GLN A 152 -3.27 -13.38 -9.10
N TYR A 153 -3.94 -12.36 -9.65
CA TYR A 153 -4.24 -11.12 -8.95
C TYR A 153 -5.66 -11.10 -8.44
N TYR A 154 -5.80 -10.67 -7.19
CA TYR A 154 -7.07 -10.47 -6.49
C TYR A 154 -7.25 -9.00 -6.15
N SER A 155 -8.48 -8.58 -5.91
CA SER A 155 -8.81 -7.18 -5.62
C SER A 155 -8.27 -6.74 -4.26
N GLU A 156 -8.41 -7.60 -3.25
CA GLU A 156 -7.99 -7.32 -1.88
C GLU A 156 -7.08 -8.42 -1.29
N ALA A 157 -6.25 -8.05 -0.33
CA ALA A 157 -5.39 -9.01 0.38
C ALA A 157 -6.18 -10.00 1.25
N THR A 158 -7.38 -9.64 1.68
CA THR A 158 -8.34 -10.55 2.35
C THR A 158 -8.76 -11.71 1.46
N GLU A 159 -8.97 -11.47 0.17
CA GLU A 159 -9.28 -12.52 -0.82
C GLU A 159 -8.08 -13.46 -1.00
N VAL A 160 -6.85 -12.92 -1.07
CA VAL A 160 -5.64 -13.74 -1.15
C VAL A 160 -5.51 -14.65 0.07
N THR A 161 -5.72 -14.14 1.29
CA THR A 161 -5.65 -14.96 2.50
C THR A 161 -6.73 -16.05 2.53
N ALA A 162 -7.95 -15.74 2.07
CA ALA A 162 -9.02 -16.72 1.95
C ALA A 162 -8.69 -17.80 0.90
N GLN A 163 -8.12 -17.41 -0.23
CA GLN A 163 -7.71 -18.34 -1.28
C GLN A 163 -6.55 -19.23 -0.83
N MET A 164 -5.58 -18.69 -0.08
CA MET A 164 -4.53 -19.49 0.56
C MET A 164 -5.11 -20.55 1.49
N ALA A 165 -6.10 -20.20 2.32
CA ALA A 165 -6.77 -21.16 3.21
C ALA A 165 -7.44 -22.30 2.44
N ALA A 166 -7.99 -22.03 1.25
CA ALA A 166 -8.67 -23.00 0.41
C ALA A 166 -7.72 -23.85 -0.46
N THR A 167 -6.49 -23.37 -0.70
CA THR A 167 -5.52 -24.00 -1.60
C THR A 167 -4.47 -24.78 -0.79
N GLN A 168 -4.04 -25.92 -1.27
CA GLN A 168 -2.92 -26.65 -0.68
C GLN A 168 -1.61 -26.12 -1.25
N ASP A 169 -0.56 -26.03 -0.42
CA ASP A 169 0.79 -25.59 -0.81
C ASP A 169 0.80 -24.21 -1.50
N ALA A 170 -0.10 -23.33 -1.06
CA ALA A 170 -0.27 -22.00 -1.64
C ALA A 170 0.95 -21.11 -1.40
N ILE A 171 1.31 -20.34 -2.44
CA ILE A 171 2.33 -19.30 -2.38
C ILE A 171 1.65 -17.97 -2.65
N ALA A 172 1.97 -16.95 -1.86
CA ALA A 172 1.43 -15.62 -2.07
C ALA A 172 2.45 -14.52 -1.81
N VAL A 173 2.20 -13.35 -2.40
CA VAL A 173 2.84 -12.09 -2.02
C VAL A 173 1.84 -11.28 -1.22
N LEU A 174 2.13 -11.09 0.05
CA LEU A 174 1.25 -10.42 1.01
C LEU A 174 1.99 -9.32 1.77
N PRO A 175 1.31 -8.21 2.09
CA PRO A 175 1.80 -7.22 3.03
C PRO A 175 1.40 -7.56 4.48
N GLN A 176 2.03 -6.89 5.47
CA GLN A 176 1.45 -6.82 6.79
C GLN A 176 0.18 -5.92 6.78
N PRO A 177 -0.85 -6.21 7.61
CA PRO A 177 -0.91 -7.27 8.64
C PRO A 177 -1.40 -8.63 8.12
N TYR A 178 -1.60 -8.79 6.82
CA TYR A 178 -2.20 -10.00 6.23
C TYR A 178 -1.30 -11.24 6.35
N VAL A 179 0.03 -11.07 6.38
CA VAL A 179 0.96 -12.17 6.68
C VAL A 179 0.68 -12.72 8.07
N THR A 180 0.54 -11.85 9.07
CA THR A 180 0.20 -12.26 10.44
C THR A 180 -1.19 -12.90 10.50
N ALA A 181 -2.19 -12.29 9.87
CA ALA A 181 -3.55 -12.81 9.85
C ALA A 181 -3.64 -14.20 9.19
N ALA A 182 -2.91 -14.43 8.10
CA ALA A 182 -2.83 -15.72 7.45
C ALA A 182 -2.12 -16.76 8.32
N GLY A 183 -1.08 -16.36 9.07
CA GLY A 183 -0.36 -17.24 9.98
C GLY A 183 -1.13 -17.66 11.25
N LEU A 184 -2.23 -16.97 11.57
CA LEU A 184 -3.13 -17.33 12.67
C LEU A 184 -4.20 -18.35 12.26
N GLN A 185 -4.26 -18.75 10.98
CA GLN A 185 -5.17 -19.78 10.49
C GLN A 185 -4.64 -21.18 10.81
N ASP A 186 -5.49 -22.20 10.68
CA ASP A 186 -5.17 -23.59 11.04
C ASP A 186 -4.04 -24.23 10.20
N LYS A 187 -3.62 -23.61 9.13
CA LYS A 187 -2.54 -24.10 8.27
C LYS A 187 -1.23 -23.35 8.57
N PRO A 188 -0.10 -24.06 8.70
CA PRO A 188 1.18 -23.42 8.92
C PRO A 188 1.54 -22.49 7.73
N LEU A 189 1.90 -21.25 8.05
CA LEU A 189 2.38 -20.26 7.10
C LEU A 189 3.85 -19.94 7.42
N ARG A 190 4.68 -19.95 6.41
CA ARG A 190 6.07 -19.53 6.48
C ARG A 190 6.30 -18.26 5.65
N VAL A 191 7.05 -17.31 6.19
CA VAL A 191 7.66 -16.26 5.37
C VAL A 191 8.87 -16.90 4.68
N ALA A 192 8.79 -17.02 3.36
CA ALA A 192 9.78 -17.72 2.56
C ALA A 192 10.89 -16.76 2.09
N LEU A 193 10.50 -15.56 1.67
CA LEU A 193 11.40 -14.52 1.15
C LEU A 193 10.93 -13.13 1.58
#